data_de6f52b267c8ad382325eb602c2be4cf
#
_entry.id   de6f52b267c8ad382325eb602c2be4cf
#
_cell.length_a   1.000
_cell.length_b   1.000
_cell.length_c   1.000
_cell.angle_alpha   90.00
_cell.angle_beta   90.00
_cell.angle_gamma   90.00
#
_symmetry.space_group_name_H-M   'P 1'
#
loop_
_entity.id
_entity.type
_entity.pdbx_description
1 polymer ?
#
loop_
_entity_poly.entity_id
_entity_poly.type
_entity_poly.pdbx_seq_one_letter_code
_entity_poly.pdbx_strand_id
1 'polypeptide(L)'
;MSDVELFALEYTQGYYFKKEKKWYSLAFIKRENAWTQYKPKIEDAKTAFYAIYDAASKEEDLLLRCSMYKKSLESGQIFLQRLEYGRILNSEKEAEYKEDRKVISGIPALIEKEKSSCTVFIEIQGDYERIVQSALTEVFKNSGFRVVRSENEAAYTCNAYIELNISGAEPLAIKPGIEIRIDNNHKQTIFTNQINSTEKTLAYSLEKAQKKAFPLFSETISEELKTEFADRF
;
A
#
# COMPACT_ATOMS: atom_id res chain seq x y z
N MET A 1 8.56 22.03 9.26
CA MET A 1 7.90 22.93 10.24
C MET A 1 6.55 22.31 10.55
N SER A 2 6.30 21.91 11.79
CA SER A 2 4.98 21.44 12.20
C SER A 2 4.13 22.66 12.54
N ASP A 3 3.13 22.94 11.73
CA ASP A 3 2.13 23.95 12.05
C ASP A 3 1.31 23.46 13.26
N VAL A 4 1.59 24.02 14.43
CA VAL A 4 0.79 23.78 15.63
C VAL A 4 -0.38 24.77 15.58
N GLU A 5 -1.55 24.29 15.16
CA GLU A 5 -2.79 25.04 15.31
C GLU A 5 -3.19 25.08 16.80
N LEU A 6 -3.19 26.25 17.39
CA LEU A 6 -3.69 26.49 18.74
C LEU A 6 -5.19 26.80 18.69
N PHE A 7 -6.00 25.85 19.18
CA PHE A 7 -7.45 26.00 19.24
C PHE A 7 -7.87 26.72 20.53
N ALA A 8 -8.82 27.67 20.42
CA ALA A 8 -9.44 28.37 21.54
C ALA A 8 -8.45 29.04 22.51
N LEU A 9 -7.41 29.68 21.96
CA LEU A 9 -6.45 30.44 22.75
C LEU A 9 -7.12 31.69 23.33
N GLU A 10 -7.11 31.78 24.64
CA GLU A 10 -7.63 32.93 25.41
C GLU A 10 -6.48 33.61 26.13
N TYR A 11 -6.62 34.94 26.40
CA TYR A 11 -5.64 35.71 27.12
C TYR A 11 -6.29 36.35 28.34
N THR A 12 -5.54 36.43 29.44
CA THR A 12 -5.94 37.28 30.56
C THR A 12 -5.72 38.76 30.23
N GLN A 13 -6.42 39.62 30.95
CA GLN A 13 -6.12 41.03 30.92
C GLN A 13 -4.65 41.28 31.28
N GLY A 14 -3.96 42.11 30.52
CA GLY A 14 -2.57 42.43 30.78
C GLY A 14 -2.34 43.05 32.15
N TYR A 15 -1.29 42.59 32.87
CA TYR A 15 -0.85 43.14 34.12
C TYR A 15 0.53 43.81 33.96
N TYR A 16 0.62 45.09 34.38
CA TYR A 16 1.91 45.84 34.35
C TYR A 16 2.69 45.68 35.65
N PHE A 17 3.84 45.01 35.59
CA PHE A 17 4.67 44.85 36.75
C PHE A 17 5.71 45.99 36.85
N LYS A 18 5.45 46.94 37.78
CA LYS A 18 6.19 48.23 37.90
C LYS A 18 7.69 48.05 38.16
N LYS A 19 8.09 47.01 38.95
CA LYS A 19 9.50 46.77 39.28
C LYS A 19 10.37 46.43 38.05
N GLU A 20 9.81 45.68 37.13
CA GLU A 20 10.45 45.22 35.88
C GLU A 20 10.11 46.07 34.67
N LYS A 21 9.15 47.00 34.81
CA LYS A 21 8.63 47.83 33.72
C LYS A 21 8.15 46.99 32.53
N LYS A 22 7.52 45.83 32.80
CA LYS A 22 7.02 44.91 31.79
C LYS A 22 5.54 44.66 31.93
N TRP A 23 4.88 44.38 30.81
CA TRP A 23 3.54 43.86 30.76
C TRP A 23 3.59 42.35 30.71
N TYR A 24 2.71 41.69 31.43
CA TYR A 24 2.49 40.26 31.45
C TYR A 24 1.04 39.94 31.11
N SER A 25 0.81 38.92 30.29
CA SER A 25 -0.47 38.34 30.03
C SER A 25 -0.34 36.83 30.04
N LEU A 26 -1.29 36.12 30.62
CA LEU A 26 -1.34 34.68 30.59
C LEU A 26 -2.18 34.24 29.38
N ALA A 27 -1.59 33.45 28.50
CA ALA A 27 -2.29 32.72 27.46
C ALA A 27 -2.67 31.36 27.98
N PHE A 28 -3.92 30.96 27.81
CA PHE A 28 -4.41 29.65 28.23
C PHE A 28 -5.45 29.11 27.25
N ILE A 29 -5.66 27.79 27.29
CA ILE A 29 -6.64 27.10 26.47
C ILE A 29 -7.64 26.41 27.42
N LYS A 30 -8.93 26.76 27.31
CA LYS A 30 -9.98 26.00 27.97
C LYS A 30 -10.20 24.70 27.20
N ARG A 31 -9.92 23.57 27.85
CA ARG A 31 -9.99 22.24 27.22
C ARG A 31 -11.33 21.94 26.57
N GLU A 32 -12.44 22.31 27.19
CA GLU A 32 -13.78 22.13 26.62
C GLU A 32 -13.99 22.92 25.33
N ASN A 33 -13.54 24.18 25.28
CA ASN A 33 -13.65 25.00 24.09
C ASN A 33 -12.77 24.47 22.97
N ALA A 34 -11.55 24.07 23.31
CA ALA A 34 -10.61 23.45 22.36
C ALA A 34 -11.16 22.11 21.81
N TRP A 35 -11.74 21.26 22.67
CA TRP A 35 -12.40 20.03 22.24
C TRP A 35 -13.55 20.32 21.27
N THR A 36 -14.43 21.27 21.60
CA THR A 36 -15.57 21.61 20.75
C THR A 36 -15.14 22.09 19.37
N GLN A 37 -14.06 22.83 19.30
CA GLN A 37 -13.50 23.29 18.01
C GLN A 37 -12.74 22.19 17.26
N TYR A 38 -12.13 21.23 17.98
CA TYR A 38 -11.34 20.16 17.38
C TYR A 38 -12.17 18.93 16.98
N LYS A 39 -13.27 18.64 17.69
CA LYS A 39 -14.14 17.49 17.42
C LYS A 39 -14.55 17.34 15.95
N PRO A 40 -14.94 18.39 15.21
CA PRO A 40 -15.26 18.28 13.78
C PRO A 40 -14.12 17.64 12.95
N LYS A 41 -12.84 17.96 13.25
CA LYS A 41 -11.70 17.37 12.54
C LYS A 41 -11.56 15.87 12.80
N ILE A 42 -11.97 15.39 13.98
CA ILE A 42 -12.02 13.97 14.31
C ILE A 42 -13.16 13.31 13.51
N GLU A 43 -14.35 13.91 13.51
CA GLU A 43 -15.53 13.38 12.80
C GLU A 43 -15.33 13.35 11.28
N ASP A 44 -14.67 14.35 10.71
CA ASP A 44 -14.33 14.41 9.29
C ASP A 44 -13.38 13.25 8.93
N ALA A 45 -12.34 13.02 9.75
CA ALA A 45 -11.40 11.92 9.54
C ALA A 45 -12.07 10.56 9.72
N LYS A 46 -12.98 10.42 10.71
CA LYS A 46 -13.81 9.23 10.91
C LYS A 46 -14.67 8.96 9.67
N THR A 47 -15.36 9.97 9.17
CA THR A 47 -16.23 9.85 7.99
C THR A 47 -15.42 9.43 6.76
N ALA A 48 -14.25 10.04 6.53
CA ALA A 48 -13.36 9.68 5.42
C ALA A 48 -12.87 8.23 5.52
N PHE A 49 -12.52 7.78 6.72
CA PHE A 49 -12.14 6.38 6.99
C PHE A 49 -13.26 5.41 6.66
N TYR A 50 -14.45 5.61 7.25
CA TYR A 50 -15.57 4.68 7.06
C TYR A 50 -16.11 4.70 5.62
N ALA A 51 -16.03 5.80 4.90
CA ALA A 51 -16.42 5.84 3.48
C ALA A 51 -15.62 4.84 2.64
N ILE A 52 -14.30 4.70 2.90
CA ILE A 52 -13.44 3.74 2.19
C ILE A 52 -13.63 2.32 2.75
N TYR A 53 -13.68 2.17 4.08
CA TYR A 53 -13.83 0.88 4.75
C TYR A 53 -15.15 0.18 4.37
N ASP A 54 -16.27 0.90 4.39
CA ASP A 54 -17.57 0.36 4.04
C ASP A 54 -17.68 0.02 2.55
N ALA A 55 -17.02 0.81 1.70
CA ALA A 55 -16.90 0.48 0.27
C ALA A 55 -16.07 -0.79 0.07
N ALA A 56 -14.94 -0.93 0.78
CA ALA A 56 -14.12 -2.14 0.75
C ALA A 56 -14.90 -3.38 1.18
N SER A 57 -15.72 -3.27 2.23
CA SER A 57 -16.51 -4.40 2.74
C SER A 57 -17.60 -4.91 1.78
N LYS A 58 -17.97 -4.09 0.79
CA LYS A 58 -18.99 -4.41 -0.24
C LYS A 58 -18.36 -4.81 -1.57
N GLU A 59 -17.05 -4.64 -1.72
CA GLU A 59 -16.35 -5.02 -2.95
C GLU A 59 -16.32 -6.55 -3.09
N GLU A 60 -16.70 -7.06 -4.25
CA GLU A 60 -16.78 -8.51 -4.53
C GLU A 60 -15.41 -9.07 -4.94
N ASP A 61 -14.60 -8.28 -5.66
CA ASP A 61 -13.27 -8.69 -6.08
C ASP A 61 -12.28 -8.65 -4.91
N LEU A 62 -11.67 -9.78 -4.57
CA LEU A 62 -10.80 -9.93 -3.42
C LEU A 62 -9.55 -9.04 -3.48
N LEU A 63 -8.94 -8.88 -4.68
CA LEU A 63 -7.75 -8.04 -4.83
C LEU A 63 -8.08 -6.56 -4.74
N LEU A 64 -9.19 -6.14 -5.36
CA LEU A 64 -9.68 -4.77 -5.21
C LEU A 64 -10.06 -4.48 -3.77
N ARG A 65 -10.70 -5.44 -3.08
CA ARG A 65 -11.05 -5.34 -1.66
C ARG A 65 -9.79 -5.15 -0.80
N CYS A 66 -8.73 -5.94 -1.01
CA CYS A 66 -7.45 -5.77 -0.33
C CYS A 66 -6.86 -4.37 -0.54
N SER A 67 -6.84 -3.90 -1.79
CA SER A 67 -6.38 -2.55 -2.13
C SER A 67 -7.18 -1.46 -1.43
N MET A 68 -8.51 -1.61 -1.37
CA MET A 68 -9.39 -0.66 -0.67
C MET A 68 -9.21 -0.71 0.85
N TYR A 69 -9.06 -1.89 1.46
CA TYR A 69 -8.73 -2.00 2.89
C TYR A 69 -7.40 -1.35 3.22
N LYS A 70 -6.40 -1.47 2.36
CA LYS A 70 -5.12 -0.79 2.53
C LYS A 70 -5.29 0.74 2.52
N LYS A 71 -6.02 1.29 1.55
CA LYS A 71 -6.35 2.72 1.51
C LYS A 71 -7.15 3.15 2.75
N SER A 72 -8.06 2.29 3.23
CA SER A 72 -8.80 2.59 4.46
C SER A 72 -7.88 2.61 5.67
N LEU A 73 -6.85 1.76 5.73
CA LEU A 73 -5.85 1.77 6.79
C LEU A 73 -5.05 3.07 6.81
N GLU A 74 -4.65 3.60 5.65
CA GLU A 74 -3.97 4.90 5.53
C GLU A 74 -4.87 6.03 6.06
N SER A 75 -6.15 6.06 5.65
CA SER A 75 -7.13 7.02 6.17
C SER A 75 -7.38 6.82 7.67
N GLY A 76 -7.40 5.56 8.13
CA GLY A 76 -7.52 5.20 9.54
C GLY A 76 -6.35 5.70 10.40
N GLN A 77 -5.12 5.70 9.86
CA GLN A 77 -3.96 6.26 10.55
C GLN A 77 -4.10 7.77 10.76
N ILE A 78 -4.64 8.51 9.78
CA ILE A 78 -4.96 9.93 9.94
C ILE A 78 -6.01 10.12 11.05
N PHE A 79 -7.06 9.29 11.06
CA PHE A 79 -8.07 9.32 12.10
C PHE A 79 -7.46 9.04 13.49
N LEU A 80 -6.62 8.01 13.62
CA LEU A 80 -5.91 7.70 14.87
C LEU A 80 -5.03 8.86 15.34
N GLN A 81 -4.33 9.52 14.43
CA GLN A 81 -3.54 10.71 14.74
C GLN A 81 -4.41 11.84 15.29
N ARG A 82 -5.58 12.07 14.70
CA ARG A 82 -6.55 13.06 15.21
C ARG A 82 -7.06 12.68 16.62
N LEU A 83 -7.31 11.40 16.88
CA LEU A 83 -7.70 10.92 18.19
C LEU A 83 -6.61 11.12 19.26
N GLU A 84 -5.32 10.95 18.91
CA GLU A 84 -4.22 11.22 19.86
C GLU A 84 -4.18 12.69 20.27
N TYR A 85 -4.38 13.62 19.35
CA TYR A 85 -4.54 15.03 19.69
C TYR A 85 -5.80 15.28 20.54
N GLY A 86 -6.91 14.66 20.19
CA GLY A 86 -8.17 14.72 20.95
C GLY A 86 -7.99 14.25 22.39
N ARG A 87 -7.21 13.19 22.61
CA ARG A 87 -6.92 12.64 23.97
C ARG A 87 -6.19 13.65 24.87
N ILE A 88 -5.31 14.48 24.29
CA ILE A 88 -4.63 15.56 25.04
C ILE A 88 -5.62 16.61 25.49
N LEU A 89 -6.63 16.91 24.67
CA LEU A 89 -7.66 17.90 24.98
C LEU A 89 -8.69 17.35 25.95
N ASN A 90 -9.22 16.16 25.72
CA ASN A 90 -10.22 15.51 26.56
C ASN A 90 -10.20 13.99 26.42
N SER A 91 -9.55 13.29 27.36
CA SER A 91 -9.37 11.84 27.32
C SER A 91 -10.67 11.05 27.51
N GLU A 92 -11.65 11.60 28.24
CA GLU A 92 -12.94 10.93 28.47
C GLU A 92 -13.77 10.90 27.19
N LYS A 93 -13.87 12.03 26.49
CA LYS A 93 -14.58 12.12 25.21
C LYS A 93 -13.86 11.37 24.09
N GLU A 94 -12.54 11.31 24.11
CA GLU A 94 -11.76 10.50 23.15
C GLU A 94 -12.00 9.00 23.36
N ALA A 95 -12.20 8.56 24.58
CA ALA A 95 -12.48 7.15 24.90
C ALA A 95 -13.77 6.61 24.24
N GLU A 96 -14.69 7.48 23.80
CA GLU A 96 -15.89 7.11 23.04
C GLU A 96 -15.55 6.44 21.70
N TYR A 97 -14.35 6.70 21.14
CA TYR A 97 -13.87 6.14 19.86
C TYR A 97 -13.12 4.80 20.02
N LYS A 98 -13.23 4.13 21.17
CA LYS A 98 -12.51 2.86 21.43
C LYS A 98 -12.83 1.76 20.41
N GLU A 99 -14.09 1.66 20.01
CA GLU A 99 -14.50 0.64 19.01
C GLU A 99 -13.94 0.98 17.62
N ASP A 100 -13.90 2.26 17.24
CA ASP A 100 -13.29 2.70 15.98
C ASP A 100 -11.80 2.32 15.92
N ARG A 101 -11.06 2.47 17.03
CA ARG A 101 -9.66 2.02 17.14
C ARG A 101 -9.52 0.51 16.92
N LYS A 102 -10.44 -0.30 17.44
CA LYS A 102 -10.42 -1.76 17.23
C LYS A 102 -10.66 -2.12 15.77
N VAL A 103 -11.60 -1.45 15.10
CA VAL A 103 -11.85 -1.65 13.68
C VAL A 103 -10.58 -1.38 12.89
N ILE A 104 -9.93 -0.22 13.09
CA ILE A 104 -8.71 0.14 12.36
C ILE A 104 -7.58 -0.87 12.63
N SER A 105 -7.37 -1.26 13.89
CA SER A 105 -6.34 -2.24 14.28
C SER A 105 -6.60 -3.64 13.73
N GLY A 106 -7.84 -3.97 13.37
CA GLY A 106 -8.21 -5.25 12.78
C GLY A 106 -7.98 -5.33 11.26
N ILE A 107 -7.82 -4.19 10.57
CA ILE A 107 -7.70 -4.15 9.10
C ILE A 107 -6.52 -4.99 8.57
N PRO A 108 -5.30 -4.94 9.14
CA PRO A 108 -4.20 -5.78 8.66
C PRO A 108 -4.55 -7.27 8.65
N ALA A 109 -5.23 -7.76 9.70
CA ALA A 109 -5.66 -9.16 9.75
C ALA A 109 -6.74 -9.49 8.70
N LEU A 110 -7.61 -8.53 8.36
CA LEU A 110 -8.58 -8.69 7.26
C LEU A 110 -7.86 -8.80 5.91
N ILE A 111 -6.88 -7.94 5.64
CA ILE A 111 -6.08 -7.97 4.41
C ILE A 111 -5.39 -9.32 4.27
N GLU A 112 -4.72 -9.82 5.29
CA GLU A 112 -4.05 -11.13 5.26
C GLU A 112 -5.02 -12.29 5.03
N LYS A 113 -6.19 -12.24 5.66
CA LYS A 113 -7.25 -13.22 5.45
C LYS A 113 -7.75 -13.23 3.99
N GLU A 114 -8.03 -12.06 3.42
CA GLU A 114 -8.48 -11.93 2.03
C GLU A 114 -7.40 -12.41 1.06
N LYS A 115 -6.13 -12.01 1.26
CA LYS A 115 -4.99 -12.47 0.45
C LYS A 115 -4.85 -13.99 0.46
N SER A 116 -4.95 -14.62 1.62
CA SER A 116 -4.84 -16.08 1.74
C SER A 116 -5.95 -16.82 1.00
N SER A 117 -7.05 -16.17 0.73
CA SER A 117 -8.19 -16.69 -0.05
C SER A 117 -8.01 -16.47 -1.56
N CYS A 118 -7.11 -15.56 -1.97
CA CYS A 118 -6.83 -15.30 -3.38
C CYS A 118 -6.01 -16.43 -3.99
N THR A 119 -6.59 -17.13 -4.95
CA THR A 119 -5.90 -18.16 -5.73
C THR A 119 -5.45 -17.61 -7.08
N VAL A 120 -4.17 -17.79 -7.42
CA VAL A 120 -3.57 -17.29 -8.66
C VAL A 120 -3.00 -18.43 -9.48
N PHE A 121 -3.40 -18.52 -10.75
CA PHE A 121 -2.76 -19.35 -11.76
C PHE A 121 -1.80 -18.49 -12.57
N ILE A 122 -0.59 -19.01 -12.83
CA ILE A 122 0.45 -18.28 -13.56
C ILE A 122 0.69 -18.95 -14.90
N GLU A 123 0.44 -18.21 -15.98
CA GLU A 123 0.75 -18.59 -17.35
C GLU A 123 1.84 -17.67 -17.89
N ILE A 124 2.93 -18.27 -18.42
CA ILE A 124 4.06 -17.49 -18.95
C ILE A 124 4.42 -17.99 -20.34
N GLN A 125 4.64 -17.02 -21.25
CA GLN A 125 5.18 -17.26 -22.57
C GLN A 125 6.59 -16.66 -22.68
N GLY A 126 7.50 -17.38 -23.34
CA GLY A 126 8.87 -16.93 -23.57
C GLY A 126 9.85 -17.17 -22.40
N ASP A 127 9.45 -17.88 -21.35
CA ASP A 127 10.32 -18.18 -20.23
C ASP A 127 11.42 -19.20 -20.59
N TYR A 128 12.61 -19.00 -20.04
CA TYR A 128 13.74 -19.92 -20.18
C TYR A 128 13.87 -20.79 -18.93
N GLU A 129 13.76 -22.12 -19.12
CA GLU A 129 13.87 -23.13 -18.05
C GLU A 129 12.97 -22.86 -16.82
N ARG A 130 11.84 -22.16 -17.00
CA ARG A 130 10.89 -21.77 -15.95
C ARG A 130 11.48 -20.90 -14.83
N ILE A 131 12.53 -20.14 -15.12
CA ILE A 131 13.21 -19.29 -14.14
C ILE A 131 12.27 -18.20 -13.66
N VAL A 132 11.62 -17.48 -14.60
CA VAL A 132 10.69 -16.41 -14.27
C VAL A 132 9.42 -16.93 -13.63
N GLN A 133 8.92 -18.11 -14.08
CA GLN A 133 7.76 -18.76 -13.45
C GLN A 133 8.02 -19.05 -11.97
N SER A 134 9.23 -19.52 -11.65
CA SER A 134 9.63 -19.78 -10.26
C SER A 134 9.68 -18.50 -9.44
N ALA A 135 10.27 -17.42 -10.00
CA ALA A 135 10.34 -16.12 -9.34
C ALA A 135 8.94 -15.53 -9.08
N LEU A 136 8.05 -15.52 -10.09
CA LEU A 136 6.67 -15.05 -9.91
C LEU A 136 5.92 -15.88 -8.87
N THR A 137 6.08 -17.21 -8.89
CA THR A 137 5.47 -18.11 -7.90
C THR A 137 5.91 -17.75 -6.48
N GLU A 138 7.18 -17.45 -6.29
CA GLU A 138 7.74 -17.03 -5.00
C GLU A 138 7.22 -15.68 -4.56
N VAL A 139 7.18 -14.70 -5.47
CA VAL A 139 6.63 -13.35 -5.18
C VAL A 139 5.18 -13.44 -4.73
N PHE A 140 4.33 -14.17 -5.46
CA PHE A 140 2.92 -14.32 -5.08
C PHE A 140 2.77 -14.98 -3.70
N LYS A 141 3.50 -16.08 -3.44
CA LYS A 141 3.47 -16.77 -2.14
C LYS A 141 3.93 -15.88 -1.00
N ASN A 142 5.04 -15.16 -1.19
CA ASN A 142 5.59 -14.25 -0.18
C ASN A 142 4.68 -13.04 0.07
N SER A 143 3.83 -12.68 -0.91
CA SER A 143 2.81 -11.66 -0.77
C SER A 143 1.49 -12.16 -0.17
N GLY A 144 1.43 -13.43 0.26
CA GLY A 144 0.28 -14.03 0.95
C GLY A 144 -0.75 -14.69 0.02
N PHE A 145 -0.50 -14.77 -1.30
CA PHE A 145 -1.40 -15.40 -2.26
C PHE A 145 -1.18 -16.92 -2.36
N ARG A 146 -2.22 -17.64 -2.71
CA ARG A 146 -2.14 -19.08 -2.98
C ARG A 146 -1.98 -19.35 -4.47
N VAL A 147 -0.80 -19.81 -4.89
CA VAL A 147 -0.56 -20.22 -6.29
C VAL A 147 -1.12 -21.63 -6.53
N VAL A 148 -1.97 -21.76 -7.54
CA VAL A 148 -2.60 -23.01 -7.95
C VAL A 148 -2.02 -23.52 -9.27
N ARG A 149 -2.23 -24.83 -9.56
CA ARG A 149 -1.66 -25.48 -10.74
C ARG A 149 -2.60 -25.50 -11.95
N SER A 150 -3.86 -25.22 -11.72
CA SER A 150 -4.89 -25.25 -12.76
C SER A 150 -5.64 -23.93 -12.79
N GLU A 151 -5.91 -23.41 -13.98
CA GLU A 151 -6.71 -22.21 -14.19
C GLU A 151 -8.11 -22.34 -13.60
N ASN A 152 -8.70 -23.54 -13.65
CA ASN A 152 -10.05 -23.79 -13.13
C ASN A 152 -10.15 -23.65 -11.59
N GLU A 153 -9.03 -23.68 -10.88
CA GLU A 153 -8.97 -23.52 -9.42
C GLU A 153 -8.62 -22.06 -9.02
N ALA A 154 -8.33 -21.23 -10.02
CA ALA A 154 -7.86 -19.88 -9.80
C ALA A 154 -9.00 -18.87 -9.80
N ALA A 155 -8.96 -17.95 -8.85
CA ALA A 155 -9.78 -16.74 -8.89
C ALA A 155 -9.15 -15.67 -9.80
N TYR A 156 -7.85 -15.74 -10.01
CA TYR A 156 -7.09 -14.82 -10.86
C TYR A 156 -6.11 -15.56 -11.76
N THR A 157 -5.94 -15.08 -12.99
CA THR A 157 -4.91 -15.55 -13.92
C THR A 157 -3.86 -14.47 -14.11
N CYS A 158 -2.62 -14.80 -13.78
CA CYS A 158 -1.46 -13.98 -14.06
C CYS A 158 -0.89 -14.40 -15.43
N ASN A 159 -1.14 -13.59 -16.44
CA ASN A 159 -0.59 -13.75 -17.79
C ASN A 159 0.70 -12.96 -17.88
N ALA A 160 1.81 -13.62 -18.20
CA ALA A 160 3.12 -12.99 -18.35
C ALA A 160 3.68 -13.30 -19.75
N TYR A 161 4.14 -12.27 -20.43
CA TYR A 161 4.77 -12.38 -21.74
C TYR A 161 6.18 -11.80 -21.70
N ILE A 162 7.18 -12.64 -22.03
CA ILE A 162 8.58 -12.23 -22.04
C ILE A 162 9.02 -11.95 -23.48
N GLU A 163 9.49 -10.74 -23.71
CA GLU A 163 10.09 -10.30 -24.97
C GLU A 163 11.62 -10.21 -24.83
N LEU A 164 12.32 -10.71 -25.83
CA LEU A 164 13.78 -10.59 -25.90
C LEU A 164 14.16 -9.56 -26.95
N ASN A 165 14.66 -8.43 -26.50
CA ASN A 165 15.27 -7.44 -27.39
C ASN A 165 16.70 -7.90 -27.71
N ILE A 166 16.89 -8.35 -28.96
CA ILE A 166 18.16 -8.91 -29.45
C ILE A 166 18.84 -7.88 -30.35
N SER A 167 20.13 -7.64 -30.12
CA SER A 167 20.94 -6.74 -30.93
C SER A 167 22.37 -7.28 -31.11
N GLY A 168 23.02 -6.90 -32.24
CA GLY A 168 24.34 -7.40 -32.59
C GLY A 168 24.31 -8.81 -33.19
N ALA A 169 25.40 -9.23 -33.79
CA ALA A 169 25.57 -10.56 -34.38
C ALA A 169 26.59 -11.40 -33.62
N GLU A 170 27.76 -10.84 -33.32
CA GLU A 170 28.82 -11.50 -32.55
C GLU A 170 29.68 -10.44 -31.82
N PRO A 171 29.59 -10.31 -30.52
CA PRO A 171 28.69 -11.04 -29.62
C PRO A 171 27.23 -10.53 -29.76
N LEU A 172 26.30 -11.47 -29.55
CA LEU A 172 24.88 -11.20 -29.43
C LEU A 172 24.58 -10.52 -28.09
N ALA A 173 23.82 -9.45 -28.10
CA ALA A 173 23.33 -8.77 -26.88
C ALA A 173 21.83 -9.01 -26.73
N ILE A 174 21.39 -9.49 -25.57
CA ILE A 174 19.99 -9.60 -25.23
C ILE A 174 19.61 -8.70 -24.04
N LYS A 175 18.40 -8.17 -24.11
CA LYS A 175 17.77 -7.41 -23.03
C LYS A 175 16.33 -7.91 -22.87
N PRO A 176 16.04 -8.75 -21.87
CA PRO A 176 14.69 -9.23 -21.64
C PRO A 176 13.78 -8.14 -21.06
N GLY A 177 12.52 -8.17 -21.46
CA GLY A 177 11.42 -7.42 -20.87
C GLY A 177 10.25 -8.36 -20.61
N ILE A 178 9.39 -8.05 -19.66
CA ILE A 178 8.19 -8.80 -19.33
C ILE A 178 7.00 -7.85 -19.20
N GLU A 179 5.88 -8.24 -19.80
CA GLU A 179 4.58 -7.67 -19.52
C GLU A 179 3.81 -8.66 -18.63
N ILE A 180 3.26 -8.17 -17.51
CA ILE A 180 2.51 -8.95 -16.54
C ILE A 180 1.11 -8.37 -16.44
N ARG A 181 0.10 -9.22 -16.59
CA ARG A 181 -1.29 -8.86 -16.44
C ARG A 181 -2.00 -9.84 -15.53
N ILE A 182 -2.73 -9.34 -14.55
CA ILE A 182 -3.57 -10.16 -13.66
C ILE A 182 -5.03 -9.86 -13.99
N ASP A 183 -5.73 -10.87 -14.45
CA ASP A 183 -7.15 -10.84 -14.76
C ASP A 183 -7.93 -11.64 -13.72
N ASN A 184 -9.13 -11.17 -13.33
CA ASN A 184 -10.04 -11.94 -12.51
C ASN A 184 -10.84 -12.98 -13.35
N ASN A 185 -11.66 -13.81 -12.71
CA ASN A 185 -12.50 -14.81 -13.36
C ASN A 185 -13.55 -14.24 -14.33
N HIS A 186 -13.84 -12.92 -14.25
CA HIS A 186 -14.67 -12.19 -15.20
C HIS A 186 -13.86 -11.58 -16.36
N LYS A 187 -12.56 -11.92 -16.48
CA LYS A 187 -11.64 -11.39 -17.49
C LYS A 187 -11.45 -9.87 -17.41
N GLN A 188 -11.66 -9.29 -16.25
CA GLN A 188 -11.33 -7.92 -15.99
C GLN A 188 -9.89 -7.82 -15.51
N THR A 189 -9.12 -6.94 -16.12
CA THR A 189 -7.74 -6.70 -15.73
C THR A 189 -7.69 -5.86 -14.45
N ILE A 190 -7.13 -6.46 -13.40
CA ILE A 190 -6.99 -5.86 -12.08
C ILE A 190 -5.62 -5.21 -11.90
N PHE A 191 -4.61 -5.79 -12.56
CA PHE A 191 -3.22 -5.32 -12.44
C PHE A 191 -2.51 -5.46 -13.77
N THR A 192 -1.67 -4.48 -14.11
CA THR A 192 -0.71 -4.55 -15.22
C THR A 192 0.61 -3.94 -14.77
N ASN A 193 1.71 -4.55 -15.16
CA ASN A 193 3.05 -4.00 -15.00
C ASN A 193 3.94 -4.40 -16.16
N GLN A 194 4.91 -3.55 -16.50
CA GLN A 194 5.92 -3.83 -17.52
C GLN A 194 7.31 -3.59 -16.91
N ILE A 195 8.10 -4.63 -16.86
CA ILE A 195 9.45 -4.61 -16.29
C ILE A 195 10.46 -4.90 -17.40
N ASN A 196 11.48 -4.07 -17.51
CA ASN A 196 12.54 -4.24 -18.47
C ASN A 196 13.88 -4.41 -17.74
N SER A 197 14.68 -5.38 -18.16
CA SER A 197 16.04 -5.49 -17.65
C SER A 197 16.80 -4.17 -17.84
N THR A 198 17.54 -3.75 -16.85
CA THR A 198 18.40 -2.55 -16.93
C THR A 198 19.68 -2.85 -17.72
N GLU A 199 20.16 -4.09 -17.69
CA GLU A 199 21.44 -4.51 -18.26
C GLU A 199 21.27 -5.32 -19.53
N LYS A 200 22.25 -5.19 -20.44
CA LYS A 200 22.39 -6.05 -21.63
C LYS A 200 23.33 -7.19 -21.33
N THR A 201 22.91 -8.40 -21.62
CA THR A 201 23.77 -9.60 -21.50
C THR A 201 24.38 -9.95 -22.84
N LEU A 202 25.70 -10.09 -22.89
CA LEU A 202 26.47 -10.43 -24.07
C LEU A 202 26.85 -11.92 -24.07
N ALA A 203 26.65 -12.59 -25.21
CA ALA A 203 27.13 -13.97 -25.41
C ALA A 203 27.25 -14.30 -26.91
N TYR A 204 27.96 -15.39 -27.22
CA TYR A 204 28.17 -15.86 -28.60
C TYR A 204 27.04 -16.79 -29.10
N SER A 205 26.05 -17.09 -28.29
CA SER A 205 24.83 -17.79 -28.70
C SER A 205 23.64 -17.35 -27.85
N LEU A 206 22.43 -17.50 -28.42
CA LEU A 206 21.18 -17.13 -27.75
C LEU A 206 21.00 -17.91 -26.44
N GLU A 207 21.22 -19.21 -26.44
CA GLU A 207 21.12 -20.06 -25.26
C GLU A 207 22.03 -19.59 -24.13
N LYS A 208 23.32 -19.30 -24.44
CA LYS A 208 24.25 -18.77 -23.44
C LYS A 208 23.86 -17.39 -22.94
N ALA A 209 23.28 -16.57 -23.81
CA ALA A 209 22.76 -15.25 -23.42
C ALA A 209 21.56 -15.39 -22.47
N GLN A 210 20.59 -16.24 -22.80
CA GLN A 210 19.42 -16.52 -21.95
C GLN A 210 19.83 -17.08 -20.60
N LYS A 211 20.71 -18.09 -20.57
CA LYS A 211 21.22 -18.70 -19.34
C LYS A 211 21.86 -17.69 -18.38
N LYS A 212 22.45 -16.63 -18.88
CA LYS A 212 23.02 -15.54 -18.06
C LYS A 212 22.01 -14.44 -17.70
N ALA A 213 21.13 -14.07 -18.64
CA ALA A 213 20.24 -12.95 -18.48
C ALA A 213 19.02 -13.27 -17.59
N PHE A 214 18.43 -14.46 -17.74
CA PHE A 214 17.19 -14.79 -17.05
C PHE A 214 17.30 -14.84 -15.52
N PRO A 215 18.37 -15.36 -14.90
CA PRO A 215 18.53 -15.30 -13.44
C PRO A 215 18.56 -13.85 -12.93
N LEU A 216 19.35 -12.96 -13.54
CA LEU A 216 19.42 -11.55 -13.16
C LEU A 216 18.08 -10.84 -13.37
N PHE A 217 17.42 -11.15 -14.49
CA PHE A 217 16.11 -10.58 -14.79
C PHE A 217 15.02 -11.05 -13.81
N SER A 218 15.07 -12.31 -13.37
CA SER A 218 14.15 -12.83 -12.36
C SER A 218 14.31 -12.16 -10.99
N GLU A 219 15.54 -11.75 -10.63
CA GLU A 219 15.78 -10.94 -9.42
C GLU A 219 15.13 -9.56 -9.55
N THR A 220 15.35 -8.87 -10.69
CA THR A 220 14.70 -7.57 -10.98
C THR A 220 13.18 -7.67 -10.90
N ILE A 221 12.58 -8.68 -11.53
CA ILE A 221 11.13 -8.92 -11.46
C ILE A 221 10.68 -9.11 -10.02
N SER A 222 11.42 -9.90 -9.24
CA SER A 222 11.06 -10.18 -7.85
C SER A 222 11.10 -8.92 -6.97
N GLU A 223 12.08 -8.07 -7.12
CA GLU A 223 12.22 -6.82 -6.36
C GLU A 223 11.12 -5.82 -6.73
N GLU A 224 10.90 -5.58 -8.03
CA GLU A 224 9.88 -4.63 -8.48
C GLU A 224 8.47 -5.08 -8.09
N LEU A 225 8.12 -6.34 -8.32
CA LEU A 225 6.79 -6.84 -7.97
C LEU A 225 6.54 -6.91 -6.46
N LYS A 226 7.55 -7.22 -5.64
CA LYS A 226 7.41 -7.14 -4.17
C LYS A 226 7.01 -5.73 -3.74
N THR A 227 7.67 -4.72 -4.30
CA THR A 227 7.37 -3.32 -4.01
C THR A 227 5.95 -2.96 -4.48
N GLU A 228 5.62 -3.26 -5.73
CA GLU A 228 4.30 -2.99 -6.30
C GLU A 228 3.16 -3.68 -5.54
N PHE A 229 3.34 -4.95 -5.16
CA PHE A 229 2.32 -5.68 -4.39
C PHE A 229 2.21 -5.18 -2.94
N ALA A 230 3.35 -4.79 -2.32
CA ALA A 230 3.34 -4.17 -1.02
C ALA A 230 2.66 -2.80 -1.03
N ASP A 231 2.76 -2.05 -2.12
CA ASP A 231 2.13 -0.74 -2.26
C ASP A 231 0.66 -0.81 -2.65
N ARG A 232 0.24 -1.85 -3.37
CA ARG A 232 -1.09 -1.93 -3.96
C ARG A 232 -2.07 -2.83 -3.22
N PHE A 233 -1.60 -3.95 -2.68
CA PHE A 233 -2.38 -5.00 -2.00
C PHE A 233 -1.85 -5.26 -0.59
#